data_22912be944a001fc2810e1f24e02b554
#
_entry.id   22912be944a001fc2810e1f24e02b554
#
_cell.length_a   1.000
_cell.length_b   1.000
_cell.length_c   1.000
_cell.angle_alpha   90.00
_cell.angle_beta   90.00
_cell.angle_gamma   90.00
#
_symmetry.space_group_name_H-M   'P 1'
#
loop_
_entity.id
_entity.type
_entity.pdbx_description
1 polymer ?
#
loop_
_entity_poly.entity_id
_entity_poly.type
_entity_poly.pdbx_seq_one_letter_code
_entity_poly.pdbx_strand_id
1 'polypeptide(L)'
;MVITSLRRMGKTGLIRHVFNELNKGREYYLFYIDIDHTDSLTNFVNKLANSLLRIPKRSFYERALDFLKQFRPVITFNPVTNQPEVDFRHDGARQDEVNIESLFAYIDKLNRKVIIAVDEFQRITSYENERVEAFLRTHIQHLNNVRFIFSGSSRQLLQAMFSDHSRPFYQSAGFMELGRLDKSAYTDFVDHHFSITGREINKNDIGSCIDWSDNHTFYMQYLFNMIWGSGIKKVSDDDINEVMEEILQSRDALYTNYRKLLTSNQFQLLKAIALEKVVEHPNSMDFIRS
;
A
#
# COMPACT_ATOMS: atom_id res chain seq x y z
N MET A 1 10.78 0.54 9.95
CA MET A 1 10.48 1.77 9.18
C MET A 1 8.99 1.84 8.89
N VAL A 2 8.38 3.01 8.98
CA VAL A 2 6.96 3.24 8.67
C VAL A 2 6.87 4.09 7.40
N ILE A 3 6.16 3.61 6.38
CA ILE A 3 5.92 4.36 5.13
C ILE A 3 4.51 4.92 5.17
N THR A 4 4.40 6.24 5.16
CA THR A 4 3.13 6.96 5.12
C THR A 4 2.98 7.74 3.81
N SER A 5 1.77 7.88 3.32
CA SER A 5 1.42 8.78 2.21
C SER A 5 -0.09 8.96 2.13
N LEU A 6 -0.54 9.83 1.26
CA LEU A 6 -1.93 9.81 0.82
C LEU A 6 -2.26 8.46 0.15
N ARG A 7 -3.55 8.15 0.09
CA ARG A 7 -4.02 6.93 -0.57
C ARG A 7 -3.63 6.93 -2.07
N ARG A 8 -3.23 5.76 -2.61
CA ARG A 8 -2.87 5.59 -4.03
C ARG A 8 -1.65 6.37 -4.52
N MET A 9 -0.73 6.75 -3.61
CA MET A 9 0.54 7.39 -3.97
C MET A 9 1.66 6.41 -4.33
N GLY A 10 1.39 5.11 -4.40
CA GLY A 10 2.36 4.12 -4.86
C GLY A 10 3.16 3.40 -3.77
N LYS A 11 2.77 3.46 -2.47
CA LYS A 11 3.48 2.75 -1.37
C LYS A 11 3.77 1.28 -1.67
N THR A 12 2.73 0.53 -2.01
CA THR A 12 2.84 -0.89 -2.35
C THR A 12 3.74 -1.12 -3.56
N GLY A 13 3.64 -0.24 -4.58
CA GLY A 13 4.51 -0.27 -5.76
C GLY A 13 5.97 -0.06 -5.41
N LEU A 14 6.27 0.92 -4.55
CA LEU A 14 7.63 1.19 -4.05
C LEU A 14 8.20 -0.02 -3.30
N ILE A 15 7.44 -0.59 -2.37
CA ILE A 15 7.88 -1.77 -1.60
C ILE A 15 8.20 -2.93 -2.54
N ARG A 16 7.33 -3.22 -3.49
CA ARG A 16 7.53 -4.30 -4.47
C ARG A 16 8.72 -4.04 -5.38
N HIS A 17 8.91 -2.80 -5.81
CA HIS A 17 10.08 -2.42 -6.63
C HIS A 17 11.38 -2.65 -5.85
N VAL A 18 11.48 -2.14 -4.63
CA VAL A 18 12.65 -2.35 -3.76
C VAL A 18 12.89 -3.83 -3.50
N PHE A 19 11.84 -4.61 -3.25
CA PHE A 19 11.96 -6.05 -3.07
C PHE A 19 12.49 -6.76 -4.32
N ASN A 20 12.04 -6.37 -5.50
CA ASN A 20 12.55 -6.92 -6.76
C ASN A 20 14.04 -6.60 -6.95
N GLU A 21 14.48 -5.39 -6.64
CA GLU A 21 15.90 -5.02 -6.72
C GLU A 21 16.75 -5.81 -5.71
N LEU A 22 16.33 -5.87 -4.45
CA LEU A 22 17.04 -6.63 -3.42
C LEU A 22 17.12 -8.14 -3.71
N ASN A 23 16.08 -8.68 -4.36
CA ASN A 23 16.04 -10.11 -4.69
C ASN A 23 17.11 -10.50 -5.74
N LYS A 24 17.58 -9.58 -6.58
CA LYS A 24 18.67 -9.81 -7.53
C LYS A 24 19.98 -10.20 -6.82
N GLY A 25 20.26 -9.59 -5.65
CA GLY A 25 21.45 -9.90 -4.83
C GLY A 25 21.37 -11.20 -4.05
N ARG A 26 20.20 -11.77 -3.87
CA ARG A 26 19.94 -13.01 -3.09
C ARG A 26 20.47 -12.99 -1.66
N GLU A 27 20.67 -11.82 -1.08
CA GLU A 27 21.17 -11.64 0.30
C GLU A 27 20.08 -11.71 1.35
N TYR A 28 18.82 -11.44 0.95
CA TYR A 28 17.68 -11.30 1.83
C TYR A 28 16.61 -12.37 1.57
N TYR A 29 15.84 -12.69 2.60
CA TYR A 29 14.50 -13.22 2.45
C TYR A 29 13.51 -12.06 2.60
N LEU A 30 12.62 -11.92 1.63
CA LEU A 30 11.70 -10.79 1.49
C LEU A 30 10.26 -11.31 1.57
N PHE A 31 9.54 -10.91 2.60
CA PHE A 31 8.16 -11.29 2.82
C PHE A 31 7.26 -10.06 2.75
N TYR A 32 6.30 -10.10 1.84
CA TYR A 32 5.26 -9.07 1.73
C TYR A 32 3.92 -9.68 2.13
N ILE A 33 3.26 -9.06 3.11
CA ILE A 33 1.92 -9.42 3.55
C ILE A 33 1.03 -8.17 3.51
N ASP A 34 -0.15 -8.34 2.94
CA ASP A 34 -1.22 -7.35 2.95
C ASP A 34 -2.31 -7.85 3.89
N ILE A 35 -2.61 -7.06 4.93
CA ILE A 35 -3.55 -7.41 5.97
C ILE A 35 -4.86 -6.61 5.91
N ASP A 36 -5.17 -5.97 4.77
CA ASP A 36 -6.38 -5.14 4.62
C ASP A 36 -7.66 -5.91 4.97
N HIS A 37 -7.76 -7.16 4.52
CA HIS A 37 -8.94 -8.01 4.72
C HIS A 37 -8.78 -8.99 5.89
N THR A 38 -8.01 -8.62 6.90
CA THR A 38 -7.86 -9.41 8.12
C THR A 38 -8.61 -8.75 9.29
N ASP A 39 -9.14 -9.56 10.19
CA ASP A 39 -9.92 -9.14 11.36
C ASP A 39 -9.42 -9.78 12.67
N SER A 40 -8.45 -10.69 12.57
CA SER A 40 -7.97 -11.48 13.69
C SER A 40 -6.48 -11.79 13.59
N LEU A 41 -5.88 -12.17 14.74
CA LEU A 41 -4.51 -12.63 14.80
C LEU A 41 -4.32 -13.93 13.98
N THR A 42 -5.32 -14.82 13.93
CA THR A 42 -5.33 -16.01 13.07
C THR A 42 -5.11 -15.66 11.62
N ASN A 43 -5.85 -14.66 11.11
CA ASN A 43 -5.71 -14.21 9.73
C ASN A 43 -4.33 -13.59 9.46
N PHE A 44 -3.78 -12.85 10.41
CA PHE A 44 -2.40 -12.35 10.33
C PHE A 44 -1.39 -13.50 10.24
N VAL A 45 -1.51 -14.52 11.12
CA VAL A 45 -0.68 -15.74 11.10
C VAL A 45 -0.76 -16.42 9.74
N ASN A 46 -1.96 -16.60 9.19
CA ASN A 46 -2.19 -17.20 7.87
C ASN A 46 -1.47 -16.42 6.76
N LYS A 47 -1.58 -15.09 6.76
CA LYS A 47 -0.88 -14.24 5.77
C LYS A 47 0.64 -14.40 5.87
N LEU A 48 1.18 -14.39 7.09
CA LEU A 48 2.63 -14.53 7.32
C LEU A 48 3.12 -15.92 6.91
N ALA A 49 2.44 -16.99 7.33
CA ALA A 49 2.78 -18.37 6.98
C ALA A 49 2.76 -18.60 5.46
N ASN A 50 1.72 -18.13 4.80
CA ASN A 50 1.60 -18.24 3.34
C ASN A 50 2.69 -17.45 2.60
N SER A 51 3.19 -16.34 3.19
CA SER A 51 4.30 -15.60 2.59
C SER A 51 5.61 -16.41 2.56
N LEU A 52 5.84 -17.32 3.53
CA LEU A 52 6.98 -18.21 3.51
C LEU A 52 6.92 -19.19 2.31
N LEU A 53 5.75 -19.69 1.98
CA LEU A 53 5.56 -20.64 0.88
C LEU A 53 5.70 -19.99 -0.52
N ARG A 54 5.73 -18.68 -0.61
CA ARG A 54 5.91 -17.94 -1.88
C ARG A 54 7.36 -17.73 -2.28
N ILE A 55 8.33 -18.13 -1.46
CA ILE A 55 9.76 -18.03 -1.82
C ILE A 55 10.08 -19.04 -2.93
N PRO A 56 10.56 -18.62 -4.12
CA PRO A 56 10.73 -19.48 -5.29
C PRO A 56 12.02 -20.31 -5.22
N LYS A 57 12.28 -20.95 -4.07
CA LYS A 57 13.39 -21.85 -3.84
C LYS A 57 12.87 -23.15 -3.23
N ARG A 58 12.90 -24.23 -4.02
CA ARG A 58 12.35 -25.54 -3.64
C ARG A 58 12.81 -26.02 -2.26
N SER A 59 14.11 -25.95 -1.99
CA SER A 59 14.67 -26.39 -0.69
C SER A 59 14.24 -25.50 0.50
N PHE A 60 13.87 -24.23 0.26
CA PHE A 60 13.28 -23.35 1.27
C PHE A 60 11.81 -23.70 1.47
N TYR A 61 11.08 -23.83 0.37
CA TYR A 61 9.67 -24.22 0.37
C TYR A 61 9.42 -25.51 1.17
N GLU A 62 10.19 -26.56 0.86
CA GLU A 62 10.06 -27.86 1.54
C GLU A 62 10.27 -27.73 3.07
N ARG A 63 11.31 -27.01 3.50
CA ARG A 63 11.56 -26.75 4.94
C ARG A 63 10.48 -25.91 5.60
N ALA A 64 10.02 -24.86 4.92
CA ALA A 64 8.94 -24.01 5.41
C ALA A 64 7.64 -24.81 5.57
N LEU A 65 7.30 -25.62 4.57
CA LEU A 65 6.12 -26.48 4.62
C LEU A 65 6.21 -27.51 5.74
N ASP A 66 7.36 -28.17 5.92
CA ASP A 66 7.56 -29.15 7.01
C ASP A 66 7.48 -28.49 8.39
N PHE A 67 8.01 -27.27 8.52
CA PHE A 67 7.83 -26.47 9.73
C PHE A 67 6.35 -26.15 9.97
N LEU A 68 5.63 -25.68 8.96
CA LEU A 68 4.22 -25.30 9.09
C LEU A 68 3.31 -26.50 9.41
N LYS A 69 3.60 -27.70 8.92
CA LYS A 69 2.86 -28.94 9.24
C LYS A 69 2.80 -29.25 10.74
N GLN A 70 3.79 -28.78 11.54
CA GLN A 70 3.79 -28.98 12.99
C GLN A 70 2.57 -28.38 13.69
N PHE A 71 1.98 -27.34 13.09
CA PHE A 71 0.78 -26.66 13.59
C PHE A 71 -0.53 -27.27 13.05
N ARG A 72 -0.45 -28.40 12.30
CA ARG A 72 -1.60 -29.09 11.72
C ARG A 72 -2.57 -28.19 10.92
N PRO A 73 -2.06 -27.34 10.03
CA PRO A 73 -2.92 -26.48 9.21
C PRO A 73 -3.77 -27.30 8.25
N VAL A 74 -4.87 -26.73 7.81
CA VAL A 74 -5.54 -27.20 6.61
C VAL A 74 -4.73 -26.74 5.40
N ILE A 75 -4.35 -27.66 4.52
CA ILE A 75 -3.66 -27.32 3.28
C ILE A 75 -4.70 -27.28 2.16
N THR A 76 -4.81 -26.14 1.53
CA THR A 76 -5.69 -25.90 0.36
C THR A 76 -4.87 -25.48 -0.85
N PHE A 77 -5.48 -25.40 -2.00
CA PHE A 77 -4.83 -24.83 -3.20
C PHE A 77 -5.60 -23.61 -3.65
N ASN A 78 -4.89 -22.53 -3.87
CA ASN A 78 -5.48 -21.31 -4.41
C ASN A 78 -6.03 -21.60 -5.82
N PRO A 79 -7.33 -21.38 -6.08
CA PRO A 79 -7.95 -21.77 -7.36
C PRO A 79 -7.44 -20.95 -8.55
N VAL A 80 -6.85 -19.76 -8.31
CA VAL A 80 -6.35 -18.88 -9.38
C VAL A 80 -4.88 -19.15 -9.67
N THR A 81 -4.05 -19.30 -8.63
CA THR A 81 -2.59 -19.44 -8.78
C THR A 81 -2.13 -20.89 -8.75
N ASN A 82 -2.99 -21.82 -8.38
CA ASN A 82 -2.71 -23.24 -8.14
C ASN A 82 -1.54 -23.48 -7.13
N GLN A 83 -1.28 -22.48 -6.30
CA GLN A 83 -0.27 -22.58 -5.25
C GLN A 83 -0.88 -23.13 -3.96
N PRO A 84 -0.15 -23.98 -3.21
CA PRO A 84 -0.63 -24.44 -1.91
C PRO A 84 -0.68 -23.27 -0.92
N GLU A 85 -1.76 -23.22 -0.18
CA GLU A 85 -2.00 -22.30 0.93
C GLU A 85 -2.25 -23.10 2.19
N VAL A 86 -1.73 -22.59 3.31
CA VAL A 86 -2.00 -23.12 4.64
C VAL A 86 -3.00 -22.24 5.35
N ASP A 87 -3.94 -22.87 6.02
CA ASP A 87 -4.96 -22.19 6.82
C ASP A 87 -4.97 -22.79 8.23
N PHE A 88 -4.58 -21.97 9.20
CA PHE A 88 -4.66 -22.32 10.61
C PHE A 88 -6.10 -22.07 11.09
N ARG A 89 -6.66 -23.08 11.73
CA ARG A 89 -7.98 -22.92 12.37
C ARG A 89 -7.85 -22.03 13.60
N HIS A 90 -8.89 -21.27 13.84
CA HIS A 90 -8.97 -20.50 15.07
C HIS A 90 -9.29 -21.44 16.24
N ASP A 91 -8.24 -21.88 16.94
CA ASP A 91 -8.34 -22.75 18.12
C ASP A 91 -8.27 -21.92 19.44
N GLY A 92 -8.54 -20.61 19.35
CA GLY A 92 -8.50 -19.66 20.44
C GLY A 92 -7.26 -18.75 20.44
N ALA A 93 -7.40 -17.58 21.08
CA ALA A 93 -6.38 -16.51 21.06
C ALA A 93 -4.99 -16.99 21.54
N ARG A 94 -4.93 -17.88 22.53
CA ARG A 94 -3.66 -18.43 23.04
C ARG A 94 -2.93 -19.27 22.01
N GLN A 95 -3.64 -20.03 21.18
CA GLN A 95 -3.03 -20.84 20.14
C GLN A 95 -2.48 -19.96 19.02
N ASP A 96 -3.16 -18.90 18.65
CA ASP A 96 -2.71 -17.93 17.67
C ASP A 96 -1.43 -17.22 18.13
N GLU A 97 -1.35 -16.85 19.41
CA GLU A 97 -0.14 -16.29 20.00
C GLU A 97 1.04 -17.26 19.89
N VAL A 98 0.87 -18.53 20.27
CA VAL A 98 1.91 -19.58 20.14
C VAL A 98 2.33 -19.77 18.68
N ASN A 99 1.38 -19.75 17.76
CA ASN A 99 1.66 -19.89 16.33
C ASN A 99 2.54 -18.76 15.81
N ILE A 100 2.24 -17.50 16.18
CA ILE A 100 3.02 -16.35 15.70
C ILE A 100 4.41 -16.28 16.35
N GLU A 101 4.53 -16.61 17.63
CA GLU A 101 5.82 -16.74 18.32
C GLU A 101 6.73 -17.74 17.61
N SER A 102 6.18 -18.91 17.28
CA SER A 102 6.90 -19.98 16.60
C SER A 102 7.30 -19.57 15.17
N LEU A 103 6.41 -18.88 14.45
CA LEU A 103 6.72 -18.33 13.12
C LEU A 103 7.84 -17.30 13.18
N PHE A 104 7.77 -16.36 14.10
CA PHE A 104 8.82 -15.36 14.28
C PHE A 104 10.15 -16.01 14.68
N ALA A 105 10.15 -16.98 15.59
CA ALA A 105 11.34 -17.72 15.97
C ALA A 105 11.95 -18.51 14.80
N TYR A 106 11.13 -19.11 13.94
CA TYR A 106 11.58 -19.78 12.72
C TYR A 106 12.21 -18.78 11.73
N ILE A 107 11.55 -17.65 11.49
CA ILE A 107 11.99 -16.61 10.57
C ILE A 107 13.32 -15.99 11.07
N ASP A 108 13.45 -15.73 12.37
CA ASP A 108 14.66 -15.12 12.95
C ASP A 108 15.90 -16.04 12.86
N LYS A 109 15.68 -17.36 12.80
CA LYS A 109 16.74 -18.37 12.64
C LYS A 109 17.14 -18.62 11.18
N LEU A 110 16.54 -17.94 10.22
CA LEU A 110 16.92 -18.12 8.83
C LEU A 110 18.37 -17.66 8.59
N ASN A 111 19.07 -18.33 7.69
CA ASN A 111 20.48 -18.10 7.39
C ASN A 111 20.77 -16.85 6.52
N ARG A 112 19.78 -16.00 6.32
CA ARG A 112 19.89 -14.72 5.63
C ARG A 112 19.12 -13.66 6.37
N LYS A 113 19.49 -12.40 6.19
CA LYS A 113 18.70 -11.28 6.70
C LYS A 113 17.29 -11.32 6.14
N VAL A 114 16.33 -10.92 6.95
CA VAL A 114 14.91 -10.96 6.59
C VAL A 114 14.33 -9.57 6.61
N ILE A 115 13.53 -9.26 5.60
CA ILE A 115 12.70 -8.05 5.58
C ILE A 115 11.24 -8.49 5.42
N ILE A 116 10.40 -8.06 6.36
CA ILE A 116 8.96 -8.28 6.32
C ILE A 116 8.27 -6.94 6.09
N ALA A 117 7.58 -6.78 4.98
CA ALA A 117 6.72 -5.65 4.73
C ALA A 117 5.27 -6.02 5.07
N VAL A 118 4.68 -5.27 5.98
CA VAL A 118 3.27 -5.41 6.37
C VAL A 118 2.51 -4.20 5.85
N ASP A 119 1.70 -4.41 4.83
CA ASP A 119 0.85 -3.38 4.25
C ASP A 119 -0.50 -3.33 4.97
N GLU A 120 -1.09 -2.13 5.06
CA GLU A 120 -2.31 -1.82 5.80
C GLU A 120 -2.21 -2.15 7.31
N PHE A 121 -1.01 -1.93 7.89
CA PHE A 121 -0.69 -2.32 9.28
C PHE A 121 -1.64 -1.76 10.32
N GLN A 122 -2.26 -0.61 10.09
CA GLN A 122 -3.26 -0.06 11.00
C GLN A 122 -4.48 -0.99 11.19
N ARG A 123 -4.68 -2.00 10.33
CA ARG A 123 -5.78 -2.97 10.49
C ARG A 123 -5.72 -3.74 11.81
N ILE A 124 -4.53 -3.95 12.38
CA ILE A 124 -4.41 -4.65 13.67
C ILE A 124 -5.15 -3.95 14.81
N THR A 125 -5.39 -2.63 14.68
CA THR A 125 -6.14 -1.86 15.70
C THR A 125 -7.63 -2.17 15.71
N SER A 126 -8.14 -2.82 14.67
CA SER A 126 -9.54 -3.24 14.55
C SER A 126 -9.77 -4.72 14.86
N TYR A 127 -8.73 -5.44 15.29
CA TYR A 127 -8.90 -6.83 15.68
C TYR A 127 -9.64 -6.91 17.03
N GLU A 128 -10.45 -7.95 17.20
CA GLU A 128 -11.26 -8.13 18.42
C GLU A 128 -10.44 -8.17 19.71
N ASN A 129 -9.21 -8.70 19.63
CA ASN A 129 -8.30 -8.74 20.77
C ASN A 129 -7.50 -7.44 20.85
N GLU A 130 -7.85 -6.56 21.77
CA GLU A 130 -7.18 -5.28 22.02
C GLU A 130 -5.68 -5.40 22.38
N ARG A 131 -5.19 -6.61 22.75
CA ARG A 131 -3.79 -6.84 23.11
C ARG A 131 -2.88 -7.15 21.94
N VAL A 132 -3.42 -7.33 20.73
CA VAL A 132 -2.63 -7.74 19.54
C VAL A 132 -1.49 -6.78 19.26
N GLU A 133 -1.71 -5.47 19.39
CA GLU A 133 -0.66 -4.48 19.16
C GLU A 133 0.50 -4.64 20.16
N ALA A 134 0.20 -4.78 21.45
CA ALA A 134 1.21 -4.97 22.49
C ALA A 134 1.93 -6.31 22.32
N PHE A 135 1.19 -7.37 22.01
CA PHE A 135 1.73 -8.69 21.74
C PHE A 135 2.72 -8.66 20.56
N LEU A 136 2.33 -8.15 19.41
CA LEU A 136 3.21 -8.04 18.24
C LEU A 136 4.44 -7.19 18.54
N ARG A 137 4.29 -6.07 19.24
CA ARG A 137 5.41 -5.21 19.61
C ARG A 137 6.44 -5.94 20.48
N THR A 138 5.95 -6.69 21.47
CA THR A 138 6.82 -7.46 22.38
C THR A 138 7.66 -8.47 21.60
N HIS A 139 7.07 -9.20 20.65
CA HIS A 139 7.82 -10.20 19.89
C HIS A 139 8.71 -9.59 18.81
N ILE A 140 8.26 -8.58 18.08
CA ILE A 140 9.02 -7.93 17.02
C ILE A 140 10.33 -7.31 17.54
N GLN A 141 10.32 -6.72 18.73
CA GLN A 141 11.52 -6.06 19.27
C GLN A 141 12.68 -7.01 19.61
N HIS A 142 12.39 -8.30 19.82
CA HIS A 142 13.39 -9.31 20.16
C HIS A 142 14.00 -10.00 18.95
N LEU A 143 13.51 -9.74 17.73
CA LEU A 143 14.03 -10.33 16.51
C LEU A 143 15.33 -9.64 16.08
N ASN A 144 16.39 -10.43 15.93
CA ASN A 144 17.72 -9.89 15.58
C ASN A 144 17.97 -9.84 14.08
N ASN A 145 17.50 -10.87 13.37
CA ASN A 145 17.74 -11.06 11.94
C ASN A 145 16.65 -10.46 11.04
N VAL A 146 15.57 -9.91 11.63
CA VAL A 146 14.39 -9.42 10.91
C VAL A 146 14.29 -7.90 10.98
N ARG A 147 13.93 -7.29 9.86
CA ARG A 147 13.58 -5.85 9.77
C ARG A 147 12.17 -5.71 9.22
N PHE A 148 11.42 -4.77 9.78
CA PHE A 148 10.03 -4.53 9.38
C PHE A 148 9.88 -3.23 8.62
N ILE A 149 9.03 -3.28 7.58
CA ILE A 149 8.47 -2.12 6.89
C ILE A 149 6.97 -2.17 7.15
N PHE A 150 6.44 -1.15 7.80
CA PHE A 150 5.01 -0.98 8.02
C PHE A 150 4.50 0.07 7.05
N SER A 151 3.41 -0.21 6.36
CA SER A 151 2.74 0.75 5.46
C SER A 151 1.23 0.68 5.65
N GLY A 152 0.55 1.74 5.24
CA GLY A 152 -0.89 1.78 5.30
C GLY A 152 -1.50 3.01 4.67
N SER A 153 -2.79 2.92 4.36
CA SER A 153 -3.56 4.00 3.72
C SER A 153 -4.15 4.99 4.71
N SER A 154 -4.34 4.60 5.96
CA SER A 154 -4.80 5.51 7.03
C SER A 154 -3.61 6.17 7.72
N ARG A 155 -3.15 7.31 7.14
CA ARG A 155 -1.99 8.07 7.64
C ARG A 155 -2.15 8.43 9.12
N GLN A 156 -3.32 8.93 9.53
CA GLN A 156 -3.55 9.36 10.91
C GLN A 156 -3.45 8.20 11.90
N LEU A 157 -4.09 7.07 11.62
CA LEU A 157 -4.02 5.89 12.49
C LEU A 157 -2.59 5.36 12.57
N LEU A 158 -1.92 5.23 11.42
CA LEU A 158 -0.55 4.71 11.39
C LEU A 158 0.42 5.64 12.12
N GLN A 159 0.28 6.97 11.96
CA GLN A 159 1.05 7.93 12.74
C GLN A 159 0.76 7.82 14.24
N ALA A 160 -0.51 7.73 14.64
CA ALA A 160 -0.89 7.58 16.05
C ALA A 160 -0.25 6.33 16.67
N MET A 161 -0.24 5.17 15.98
CA MET A 161 0.38 3.94 16.49
C MET A 161 1.86 4.10 16.86
N PHE A 162 2.61 4.92 16.12
CA PHE A 162 4.06 5.06 16.31
C PHE A 162 4.48 6.39 16.99
N SER A 163 3.58 7.37 17.11
CA SER A 163 3.88 8.69 17.68
C SER A 163 3.15 8.97 19.00
N ASP A 164 2.09 8.25 19.32
CA ASP A 164 1.37 8.41 20.59
C ASP A 164 2.05 7.59 21.68
N HIS A 165 2.41 8.28 22.79
CA HIS A 165 3.12 7.70 23.93
C HIS A 165 2.32 6.60 24.68
N SER A 166 1.00 6.57 24.50
CA SER A 166 0.14 5.54 25.08
C SER A 166 0.12 4.23 24.28
N ARG A 167 0.68 4.22 23.07
CA ARG A 167 0.63 3.08 22.15
C ARG A 167 1.86 2.18 22.26
N PRO A 168 1.70 0.86 22.11
CA PRO A 168 2.80 -0.11 22.23
C PRO A 168 3.96 0.13 21.26
N PHE A 169 3.68 0.60 20.03
CA PHE A 169 4.71 0.89 19.03
C PHE A 169 5.32 2.29 19.13
N TYR A 170 5.02 3.05 20.19
CA TYR A 170 5.60 4.39 20.37
C TYR A 170 7.12 4.42 20.15
N GLN A 171 7.59 5.33 19.28
CA GLN A 171 9.00 5.53 18.94
C GLN A 171 9.78 4.27 18.51
N SER A 172 9.10 3.23 18.04
CA SER A 172 9.76 1.97 17.67
C SER A 172 10.25 1.91 16.22
N ALA A 173 9.92 2.89 15.38
CA ALA A 173 10.36 2.95 13.99
C ALA A 173 10.45 4.39 13.48
N GLY A 174 11.38 4.64 12.56
CA GLY A 174 11.46 5.90 11.84
C GLY A 174 10.41 5.99 10.75
N PHE A 175 9.99 7.21 10.42
CA PHE A 175 9.02 7.51 9.38
C PHE A 175 9.69 7.85 8.04
N MET A 176 9.06 7.41 6.97
CA MET A 176 9.31 7.83 5.60
C MET A 176 7.98 8.29 5.00
N GLU A 177 7.88 9.56 4.68
CA GLU A 177 6.71 10.07 3.97
C GLU A 177 6.94 9.98 2.46
N LEU A 178 6.07 9.27 1.76
CA LEU A 178 6.07 9.23 0.31
C LEU A 178 5.20 10.38 -0.20
N GLY A 179 5.86 11.40 -0.71
CA GLY A 179 5.25 12.58 -1.30
C GLY A 179 4.87 12.41 -2.76
N ARG A 180 4.63 13.54 -3.41
CA ARG A 180 4.40 13.63 -4.86
C ARG A 180 5.69 13.35 -5.62
N LEU A 181 5.57 12.81 -6.83
CA LEU A 181 6.73 12.57 -7.69
C LEU A 181 7.30 13.89 -8.19
N ASP A 182 8.62 13.90 -8.42
CA ASP A 182 9.25 15.03 -9.10
C ASP A 182 8.68 15.19 -10.52
N LYS A 183 8.18 16.39 -10.83
CA LYS A 183 7.50 16.68 -12.09
C LYS A 183 8.42 16.48 -13.31
N SER A 184 9.68 16.88 -13.19
CA SER A 184 10.65 16.74 -14.29
C SER A 184 10.98 15.28 -14.55
N ALA A 185 11.28 14.51 -13.49
CA ALA A 185 11.56 13.09 -13.60
C ALA A 185 10.37 12.30 -14.16
N TYR A 186 9.16 12.67 -13.78
CA TYR A 186 7.97 12.01 -14.31
C TYR A 186 7.67 12.40 -15.76
N THR A 187 7.94 13.66 -16.14
CA THR A 187 7.86 14.12 -17.54
C THR A 187 8.81 13.32 -18.43
N ASP A 188 10.06 13.18 -18.03
CA ASP A 188 11.04 12.39 -18.78
C ASP A 188 10.69 10.90 -18.86
N PHE A 189 10.10 10.35 -17.80
CA PHE A 189 9.57 8.98 -17.78
C PHE A 189 8.47 8.78 -18.83
N VAL A 190 7.48 9.70 -18.87
CA VAL A 190 6.36 9.61 -19.83
C VAL A 190 6.89 9.76 -21.26
N ASP A 191 7.70 10.80 -21.53
CA ASP A 191 8.29 11.05 -22.84
C ASP A 191 9.05 9.83 -23.35
N HIS A 192 9.90 9.22 -22.49
CA HIS A 192 10.63 8.02 -22.83
C HIS A 192 9.70 6.85 -23.20
N HIS A 193 8.66 6.59 -22.38
CA HIS A 193 7.77 5.45 -22.62
C HIS A 193 6.89 5.64 -23.85
N PHE A 194 6.47 6.85 -24.16
CA PHE A 194 5.77 7.13 -25.41
C PHE A 194 6.71 6.92 -26.60
N SER A 195 7.91 7.48 -26.55
CA SER A 195 8.91 7.37 -27.65
C SER A 195 9.29 5.93 -27.99
N ILE A 196 9.60 5.08 -27.01
CA ILE A 196 9.97 3.68 -27.25
C ILE A 196 8.82 2.83 -27.82
N THR A 197 7.58 3.31 -27.71
CA THR A 197 6.39 2.67 -28.31
C THR A 197 5.98 3.30 -29.64
N GLY A 198 6.83 4.19 -30.20
CA GLY A 198 6.59 4.86 -31.49
C GLY A 198 5.47 5.89 -31.43
N ARG A 199 5.31 6.55 -30.30
CA ARG A 199 4.33 7.62 -30.05
C ARG A 199 5.05 8.90 -29.67
N GLU A 200 4.42 10.02 -29.95
CA GLU A 200 4.90 11.35 -29.64
C GLU A 200 3.89 12.12 -28.81
N ILE A 201 4.36 12.74 -27.73
CA ILE A 201 3.63 13.68 -26.91
C ILE A 201 4.56 14.83 -26.54
N ASN A 202 4.08 16.06 -26.57
CA ASN A 202 4.89 17.24 -26.25
C ASN A 202 5.15 17.32 -24.75
N LYS A 203 6.38 17.66 -24.32
CA LYS A 203 6.72 17.81 -22.91
C LYS A 203 5.89 18.86 -22.18
N ASN A 204 5.46 19.93 -22.85
CA ASN A 204 4.56 20.91 -22.25
C ASN A 204 3.19 20.30 -21.95
N ASP A 205 2.68 19.46 -22.85
CA ASP A 205 1.39 18.80 -22.69
C ASP A 205 1.47 17.74 -21.57
N ILE A 206 2.59 17.03 -21.46
CA ILE A 206 2.85 16.17 -20.28
C ILE A 206 2.78 17.00 -19.00
N GLY A 207 3.43 18.18 -18.99
CA GLY A 207 3.39 19.10 -17.85
C GLY A 207 1.98 19.53 -17.47
N SER A 208 1.15 19.86 -18.45
CA SER A 208 -0.26 20.23 -18.26
C SER A 208 -1.09 19.07 -17.71
N CYS A 209 -0.88 17.86 -18.20
CA CYS A 209 -1.50 16.64 -17.68
C CYS A 209 -1.15 16.37 -16.20
N ILE A 210 0.13 16.58 -15.82
CA ILE A 210 0.58 16.45 -14.44
C ILE A 210 -0.12 17.48 -13.55
N ASP A 211 -0.22 18.73 -14.00
CA ASP A 211 -0.89 19.81 -13.25
C ASP A 211 -2.40 19.56 -13.13
N TRP A 212 -3.06 19.09 -14.17
CA TRP A 212 -4.49 18.74 -14.15
C TRP A 212 -4.79 17.65 -13.14
N SER A 213 -3.91 16.67 -12.99
CA SER A 213 -4.04 15.57 -12.02
C SER A 213 -3.54 15.93 -10.62
N ASP A 214 -3.22 17.21 -10.35
CA ASP A 214 -2.62 17.69 -9.10
C ASP A 214 -1.37 16.89 -8.72
N ASN A 215 -0.60 16.42 -9.69
CA ASN A 215 0.59 15.57 -9.51
C ASN A 215 0.32 14.37 -8.58
N HIS A 216 -0.90 13.85 -8.58
CA HIS A 216 -1.28 12.67 -7.79
C HIS A 216 -0.98 11.39 -8.58
N THR A 217 -0.11 10.55 -8.07
CA THR A 217 0.45 9.37 -8.76
C THR A 217 -0.60 8.52 -9.47
N PHE A 218 -1.70 8.20 -8.80
CA PHE A 218 -2.77 7.38 -9.40
C PHE A 218 -3.46 8.08 -10.57
N TYR A 219 -3.78 9.38 -10.43
CA TYR A 219 -4.50 10.10 -11.48
C TYR A 219 -3.61 10.37 -12.68
N MET A 220 -2.32 10.69 -12.46
CA MET A 220 -1.35 10.78 -13.54
C MET A 220 -1.25 9.49 -14.32
N GLN A 221 -1.03 8.36 -13.64
CA GLN A 221 -0.93 7.05 -14.28
C GLN A 221 -2.21 6.70 -15.03
N TYR A 222 -3.37 7.00 -14.47
CA TYR A 222 -4.65 6.73 -15.10
C TYR A 222 -4.81 7.55 -16.39
N LEU A 223 -4.54 8.85 -16.34
CA LEU A 223 -4.62 9.75 -17.51
C LEU A 223 -3.67 9.31 -18.62
N PHE A 224 -2.38 9.12 -18.32
CA PHE A 224 -1.41 8.70 -19.34
C PHE A 224 -1.68 7.29 -19.87
N ASN A 225 -2.25 6.40 -19.08
CA ASN A 225 -2.67 5.08 -19.54
C ASN A 225 -3.85 5.18 -20.54
N MET A 226 -4.80 6.07 -20.30
CA MET A 226 -5.92 6.34 -21.22
C MET A 226 -5.41 6.96 -22.53
N ILE A 227 -4.57 7.98 -22.47
CA ILE A 227 -3.94 8.61 -23.66
C ILE A 227 -3.13 7.57 -24.44
N TRP A 228 -2.33 6.76 -23.76
CA TRP A 228 -1.56 5.69 -24.41
C TRP A 228 -2.48 4.62 -25.01
N GLY A 229 -3.57 4.25 -24.31
CA GLY A 229 -4.57 3.27 -24.74
C GLY A 229 -5.39 3.66 -25.95
N SER A 230 -5.55 4.97 -26.25
CA SER A 230 -6.26 5.47 -27.42
C SER A 230 -5.64 5.05 -28.77
N GLY A 231 -4.36 4.65 -28.77
CA GLY A 231 -3.65 4.24 -29.98
C GLY A 231 -3.12 5.39 -30.84
N ILE A 232 -3.33 6.64 -30.46
CA ILE A 232 -2.89 7.84 -31.18
C ILE A 232 -1.37 7.86 -31.22
N LYS A 233 -0.78 8.06 -32.41
CA LYS A 233 0.69 8.09 -32.58
C LYS A 233 1.29 9.45 -32.24
N LYS A 234 0.61 10.53 -32.60
CA LYS A 234 1.02 11.89 -32.31
C LYS A 234 -0.11 12.55 -31.54
N VAL A 235 0.08 12.69 -30.24
CA VAL A 235 -0.93 13.21 -29.31
C VAL A 235 -0.97 14.72 -29.42
N SER A 236 -2.19 15.25 -29.59
CA SER A 236 -2.49 16.69 -29.61
C SER A 236 -3.20 17.13 -28.33
N ASP A 237 -3.30 18.45 -28.10
CA ASP A 237 -4.06 19.02 -26.99
C ASP A 237 -5.55 18.61 -27.04
N ASP A 238 -6.13 18.53 -28.24
CA ASP A 238 -7.54 18.11 -28.40
C ASP A 238 -7.74 16.66 -27.96
N ASP A 239 -6.83 15.75 -28.32
CA ASP A 239 -6.85 14.36 -27.89
C ASP A 239 -6.77 14.25 -26.36
N ILE A 240 -5.92 15.05 -25.74
CA ILE A 240 -5.76 15.08 -24.28
C ILE A 240 -7.04 15.58 -23.61
N ASN A 241 -7.64 16.64 -24.12
CA ASN A 241 -8.88 17.21 -23.61
C ASN A 241 -10.03 16.19 -23.74
N GLU A 242 -10.14 15.49 -24.86
CA GLU A 242 -11.14 14.42 -25.06
C GLU A 242 -11.00 13.32 -24.01
N VAL A 243 -9.78 12.84 -23.76
CA VAL A 243 -9.51 11.84 -22.72
C VAL A 243 -9.83 12.36 -21.31
N MET A 244 -9.50 13.62 -21.02
CA MET A 244 -9.83 14.24 -19.73
C MET A 244 -11.35 14.31 -19.51
N GLU A 245 -12.11 14.69 -20.55
CA GLU A 245 -13.57 14.71 -20.51
C GLU A 245 -14.15 13.29 -20.31
N GLU A 246 -13.63 12.31 -21.04
CA GLU A 246 -14.04 10.90 -20.88
C GLU A 246 -13.83 10.42 -19.44
N ILE A 247 -12.67 10.76 -18.84
CA ILE A 247 -12.38 10.42 -17.44
C ILE A 247 -13.41 11.05 -16.50
N LEU A 248 -13.73 12.34 -16.68
CA LEU A 248 -14.71 13.04 -15.85
C LEU A 248 -16.10 12.45 -16.02
N GLN A 249 -16.55 12.21 -17.24
CA GLN A 249 -17.85 11.60 -17.54
C GLN A 249 -17.98 10.19 -16.95
N SER A 250 -16.92 9.38 -17.03
CA SER A 250 -16.91 8.03 -16.43
C SER A 250 -17.09 8.06 -14.92
N ARG A 251 -16.83 9.19 -14.26
CA ARG A 251 -16.94 9.40 -12.80
C ARG A 251 -18.19 10.15 -12.37
N ASP A 252 -19.04 10.59 -13.30
CA ASP A 252 -20.21 11.40 -13.00
C ASP A 252 -21.17 10.70 -12.03
N ALA A 253 -21.42 9.40 -12.21
CA ALA A 253 -22.25 8.62 -11.30
C ALA A 253 -21.66 8.59 -9.86
N LEU A 254 -20.33 8.52 -9.72
CA LEU A 254 -19.64 8.55 -8.44
C LEU A 254 -19.78 9.92 -7.77
N TYR A 255 -19.58 11.00 -8.52
CA TYR A 255 -19.73 12.38 -8.02
C TYR A 255 -21.17 12.69 -7.63
N THR A 256 -22.13 12.21 -8.39
CA THR A 256 -23.55 12.30 -8.05
C THR A 256 -23.89 11.58 -6.74
N ASN A 257 -23.27 10.41 -6.50
CA ASN A 257 -23.44 9.70 -5.23
C ASN A 257 -22.82 10.46 -4.06
N TYR A 258 -21.63 11.04 -4.21
CA TYR A 258 -21.04 11.89 -3.17
C TYR A 258 -21.94 13.07 -2.82
N ARG A 259 -22.54 13.72 -3.83
CA ARG A 259 -23.50 14.78 -3.60
C ARG A 259 -24.71 14.34 -2.76
N LYS A 260 -25.21 13.11 -2.95
CA LYS A 260 -26.34 12.57 -2.17
C LYS A 260 -25.95 12.19 -0.73
N LEU A 261 -24.68 11.82 -0.49
CA LEU A 261 -24.16 11.43 0.82
C LEU A 261 -23.81 12.64 1.70
N LEU A 262 -23.56 13.80 1.11
CA LEU A 262 -23.17 15.01 1.82
C LEU A 262 -24.40 15.87 2.16
N THR A 263 -24.38 16.48 3.35
CA THR A 263 -25.32 17.56 3.66
C THR A 263 -25.08 18.76 2.78
N SER A 264 -26.06 19.66 2.66
CA SER A 264 -25.91 20.88 1.87
C SER A 264 -24.70 21.71 2.30
N ASN A 265 -24.46 21.85 3.60
CA ASN A 265 -23.32 22.61 4.12
C ASN A 265 -21.98 21.93 3.81
N GLN A 266 -21.90 20.60 3.94
CA GLN A 266 -20.69 19.84 3.55
C GLN A 266 -20.40 19.97 2.06
N PHE A 267 -21.43 19.95 1.23
CA PHE A 267 -21.25 20.10 -0.21
C PHE A 267 -20.83 21.52 -0.59
N GLN A 268 -21.37 22.57 0.04
CA GLN A 268 -20.93 23.95 -0.17
C GLN A 268 -19.47 24.13 0.27
N LEU A 269 -19.08 23.58 1.43
CA LEU A 269 -17.69 23.60 1.88
C LEU A 269 -16.76 22.90 0.88
N LEU A 270 -17.16 21.75 0.35
CA LEU A 270 -16.39 21.05 -0.68
C LEU A 270 -16.21 21.88 -1.95
N LYS A 271 -17.25 22.60 -2.37
CA LYS A 271 -17.18 23.54 -3.51
C LYS A 271 -16.22 24.69 -3.24
N ALA A 272 -16.28 25.30 -2.06
CA ALA A 272 -15.38 26.38 -1.67
C ALA A 272 -13.91 25.90 -1.68
N ILE A 273 -13.63 24.72 -1.09
CA ILE A 273 -12.29 24.11 -1.12
C ILE A 273 -11.83 23.87 -2.58
N ALA A 274 -12.71 23.39 -3.44
CA ALA A 274 -12.37 23.12 -4.84
C ALA A 274 -12.03 24.39 -5.64
N LEU A 275 -12.68 25.52 -5.32
CA LEU A 275 -12.41 26.83 -5.96
C LEU A 275 -11.07 27.42 -5.50
N GLU A 276 -10.75 27.30 -4.22
CA GLU A 276 -9.48 27.80 -3.64
C GLU A 276 -8.28 26.91 -3.97
N LYS A 277 -8.50 25.69 -4.47
CA LYS A 277 -7.51 24.65 -4.78
C LYS A 277 -6.73 24.14 -3.55
N VAL A 278 -6.17 25.03 -2.72
CA VAL A 278 -5.44 24.71 -1.49
C VAL A 278 -5.96 25.58 -0.36
N VAL A 279 -6.51 24.97 0.67
CA VAL A 279 -6.99 25.66 1.88
C VAL A 279 -6.10 25.24 3.04
N GLU A 280 -5.16 26.11 3.41
CA GLU A 280 -4.24 25.85 4.55
C GLU A 280 -4.91 26.09 5.90
N HIS A 281 -5.82 27.06 5.96
CA HIS A 281 -6.51 27.47 7.19
C HIS A 281 -8.04 27.48 7.00
N PRO A 282 -8.71 26.31 7.02
CA PRO A 282 -10.14 26.21 6.78
C PRO A 282 -11.01 26.92 7.83
N ASN A 283 -10.44 27.30 8.96
CA ASN A 283 -11.10 28.06 10.04
C ASN A 283 -10.80 29.56 9.95
N SER A 284 -10.09 30.06 8.93
CA SER A 284 -9.86 31.48 8.76
C SER A 284 -11.16 32.22 8.42
N MET A 285 -11.29 33.44 8.91
CA MET A 285 -12.48 34.28 8.61
C MET A 285 -12.62 34.58 7.11
N ASP A 286 -11.51 34.64 6.40
CA ASP A 286 -11.48 34.89 4.97
C ASP A 286 -12.08 33.71 4.19
N PHE A 287 -11.71 32.45 4.55
CA PHE A 287 -12.27 31.26 3.93
C PHE A 287 -13.74 31.01 4.34
N ILE A 288 -14.13 31.33 5.57
CA ILE A 288 -15.51 31.14 6.04
C ILE A 288 -16.47 32.11 5.33
N ARG A 289 -15.97 33.26 4.86
CA ARG A 289 -16.78 34.29 4.17
C ARG A 289 -16.78 34.16 2.64
N SER A 290 -15.87 33.38 2.05
CA SER A 290 -15.84 33.07 0.62
C SER A 290 -16.92 32.05 0.25
#